data_e66b12c4aeee4e8d31634e4bcb238a80
#
_entry.id   e66b12c4aeee4e8d31634e4bcb238a80
#
_cell.length_a   1.000
_cell.length_b   1.000
_cell.length_c   1.000
_cell.angle_alpha   90.00
_cell.angle_beta   90.00
_cell.angle_gamma   90.00
#
_symmetry.space_group_name_H-M   'P 1'
#
loop_
_entity.id
_entity.type
_entity.pdbx_description
1 polymer ?
#
loop_
_entity_poly.entity_id
_entity_poly.type
_entity_poly.pdbx_seq_one_letter_code
_entity_poly.pdbx_strand_id
1 'polypeptide(L)'
;CLVTAGPTVEPIDEVRRLTNLSTGRLGCGLADALSQTDHHVTLLLSSCALHVPRSKKIRVIRFSTTQELGEHLRVTAPLKIRAIFHAAAISDFYVMNPRKGKISSAKGITIKLKPTPKLIRHLRKTNSDAFIVGWKYEVSGDRESAVDLARQQVNQCKTNLCVANGPAY
;
A
#
# COMPACT_ATOMS: atom_id res chain seq x y z
N CYS A 1 8.66 -7.65 -11.92
CA CYS A 1 7.48 -6.92 -11.43
C CYS A 1 7.62 -6.62 -9.95
N LEU A 2 7.09 -5.49 -9.49
CA LEU A 2 6.98 -5.13 -8.09
C LEU A 2 5.50 -5.08 -7.69
N VAL A 3 5.15 -5.77 -6.61
CA VAL A 3 3.80 -5.75 -6.05
C VAL A 3 3.87 -5.25 -4.61
N THR A 4 2.93 -4.40 -4.18
CA THR A 4 2.78 -4.03 -2.77
C THR A 4 1.46 -4.57 -2.24
N ALA A 5 1.43 -5.10 -1.01
CA ALA A 5 0.24 -5.75 -0.47
C ALA A 5 0.11 -5.60 1.05
N GLY A 6 -1.13 -5.56 1.51
CA GLY A 6 -1.48 -5.45 2.92
C GLY A 6 -1.49 -4.01 3.44
N PRO A 7 -1.87 -3.80 4.70
CA PRO A 7 -2.01 -2.46 5.26
C PRO A 7 -0.69 -1.93 5.81
N THR A 8 -0.48 -0.60 5.76
CA THR A 8 0.50 0.03 6.62
C THR A 8 -0.04 0.15 8.04
N VAL A 9 0.86 0.18 9.00
CA VAL A 9 0.55 0.14 10.44
C VAL A 9 1.33 1.25 11.13
N GLU A 10 0.62 2.29 11.55
CA GLU A 10 1.24 3.46 12.18
C GLU A 10 1.18 3.33 13.71
N PRO A 11 2.31 3.41 14.43
CA PRO A 11 2.32 3.25 15.87
C PRO A 11 1.62 4.40 16.59
N ILE A 12 0.75 4.08 17.56
CA ILE A 12 0.18 5.03 18.53
C ILE A 12 1.04 5.02 19.81
N ASP A 13 1.33 3.83 20.29
CA ASP A 13 2.25 3.53 21.38
C ASP A 13 2.94 2.17 21.11
N GLU A 14 3.64 1.59 22.05
CA GLU A 14 4.32 0.30 21.87
C GLU A 14 3.34 -0.88 21.71
N VAL A 15 2.05 -0.69 22.03
CA VAL A 15 1.03 -1.72 22.00
C VAL A 15 -0.02 -1.48 20.91
N ARG A 16 -0.43 -0.21 20.71
CA ARG A 16 -1.55 0.15 19.83
C ARG A 16 -1.07 0.70 18.50
N ARG A 17 -1.88 0.45 17.48
CA ARG A 17 -1.60 0.82 16.08
C ARG A 17 -2.82 1.45 15.42
N LEU A 18 -2.58 2.35 14.47
CA LEU A 18 -3.55 2.84 13.49
C LEU A 18 -3.28 2.10 12.18
N THR A 19 -4.31 1.49 11.60
CA THR A 19 -4.17 0.70 10.37
C THR A 19 -5.49 0.64 9.61
N ASN A 20 -5.43 0.30 8.32
CA ASN A 20 -6.59 0.04 7.47
C ASN A 20 -6.98 -1.44 7.52
N LEU A 21 -8.26 -1.72 7.29
CA LEU A 21 -8.76 -3.09 7.15
C LEU A 21 -8.37 -3.67 5.79
N SER A 22 -7.18 -4.25 5.74
CA SER A 22 -6.68 -4.95 4.54
C SER A 22 -5.97 -6.23 4.93
N THR A 23 -6.31 -7.31 4.26
CA THR A 23 -5.74 -8.65 4.53
C THR A 23 -4.50 -8.96 3.69
N GLY A 24 -4.21 -8.16 2.66
CA GLY A 24 -3.15 -8.45 1.70
C GLY A 24 -3.51 -9.49 0.63
N ARG A 25 -4.73 -10.07 0.68
CA ARG A 25 -5.17 -11.16 -0.20
C ARG A 25 -5.00 -10.84 -1.69
N LEU A 26 -5.47 -9.66 -2.11
CA LEU A 26 -5.42 -9.26 -3.51
C LEU A 26 -3.99 -9.21 -4.04
N GLY A 27 -3.09 -8.50 -3.33
CA GLY A 27 -1.71 -8.36 -3.79
C GLY A 27 -0.92 -9.67 -3.72
N CYS A 28 -1.17 -10.54 -2.73
CA CYS A 28 -0.58 -11.88 -2.69
C CYS A 28 -1.06 -12.74 -3.87
N GLY A 29 -2.37 -12.76 -4.16
CA GLY A 29 -2.91 -13.50 -5.30
C GLY A 29 -2.38 -13.00 -6.64
N LEU A 30 -2.23 -11.68 -6.80
CA LEU A 30 -1.63 -11.08 -7.99
C LEU A 30 -0.15 -11.47 -8.13
N ALA A 31 0.62 -11.43 -7.03
CA ALA A 31 2.02 -11.86 -7.05
C ALA A 31 2.15 -13.34 -7.42
N ASP A 32 1.28 -14.21 -6.88
CA ASP A 32 1.23 -15.63 -7.24
C ASP A 32 0.94 -15.82 -8.74
N ALA A 33 -0.08 -15.15 -9.29
CA ALA A 33 -0.42 -15.23 -10.71
C ALA A 33 0.74 -14.77 -11.61
N LEU A 34 1.38 -13.63 -11.28
CA LEU A 34 2.53 -13.13 -12.02
C LEU A 34 3.74 -14.08 -11.95
N SER A 35 3.92 -14.80 -10.83
CA SER A 35 5.03 -15.74 -10.65
C SER A 35 4.87 -17.04 -11.44
N GLN A 36 3.67 -17.33 -11.96
CA GLN A 36 3.39 -18.47 -12.85
C GLN A 36 3.78 -18.18 -14.29
N THR A 37 4.02 -16.94 -14.63
CA THR A 37 4.56 -16.49 -15.90
C THR A 37 6.08 -16.25 -15.78
N ASP A 38 6.73 -15.88 -16.87
CA ASP A 38 8.19 -15.65 -16.93
C ASP A 38 8.62 -14.32 -16.28
N HIS A 39 7.96 -13.93 -15.15
CA HIS A 39 8.23 -12.69 -14.46
C HIS A 39 8.96 -12.91 -13.12
N HIS A 40 10.06 -12.18 -12.93
CA HIS A 40 10.63 -12.03 -11.60
C HIS A 40 9.73 -11.11 -10.77
N VAL A 41 9.20 -11.62 -9.67
CA VAL A 41 8.28 -10.90 -8.80
C VAL A 41 8.94 -10.58 -7.46
N THR A 42 8.95 -9.30 -7.10
CA THR A 42 9.24 -8.85 -5.74
C THR A 42 7.93 -8.37 -5.11
N LEU A 43 7.60 -8.90 -3.94
CA LEU A 43 6.42 -8.53 -3.17
C LEU A 43 6.84 -7.78 -1.91
N LEU A 44 6.48 -6.49 -1.83
CA LEU A 44 6.54 -5.75 -0.58
C LEU A 44 5.25 -6.05 0.19
N LEU A 45 5.37 -6.82 1.26
CA LEU A 45 4.22 -7.36 2.00
C LEU A 45 4.20 -6.83 3.42
N SER A 46 3.07 -6.28 3.82
CA SER A 46 2.86 -5.85 5.21
C SER A 46 3.13 -6.97 6.21
N SER A 47 3.79 -6.64 7.32
CA SER A 47 3.99 -7.56 8.45
C SER A 47 2.67 -7.97 9.12
N CYS A 48 1.62 -7.16 8.95
CA CYS A 48 0.26 -7.44 9.46
C CYS A 48 -0.67 -8.04 8.39
N ALA A 49 -0.16 -8.41 7.21
CA ALA A 49 -0.97 -9.09 6.21
C ALA A 49 -1.35 -10.50 6.71
N LEU A 50 -2.63 -10.85 6.55
CA LEU A 50 -3.17 -12.17 6.92
C LEU A 50 -2.89 -13.24 5.85
N HIS A 51 -2.60 -12.79 4.63
CA HIS A 51 -2.26 -13.67 3.51
C HIS A 51 -0.78 -13.55 3.17
N VAL A 52 -0.22 -14.67 2.71
CA VAL A 52 1.14 -14.78 2.18
C VAL A 52 1.09 -15.39 0.78
N PRO A 53 2.04 -15.10 -0.11
CA PRO A 53 2.08 -15.76 -1.40
C PRO A 53 2.38 -17.25 -1.25
N ARG A 54 1.86 -18.06 -2.18
CA ARG A 54 2.07 -19.52 -2.22
C ARG A 54 3.34 -19.89 -2.94
N SER A 55 3.69 -19.14 -3.97
CA SER A 55 4.85 -19.40 -4.80
C SER A 55 6.16 -19.05 -4.08
N LYS A 56 7.07 -20.02 -4.01
CA LYS A 56 8.43 -19.83 -3.46
C LYS A 56 9.36 -19.04 -4.38
N LYS A 57 8.95 -18.78 -5.63
CA LYS A 57 9.71 -17.98 -6.59
C LYS A 57 9.63 -16.47 -6.32
N ILE A 58 8.70 -16.03 -5.45
CA ILE A 58 8.48 -14.63 -5.15
C ILE A 58 9.47 -14.17 -4.08
N ARG A 59 10.23 -13.11 -4.38
CA ARG A 59 11.05 -12.42 -3.38
C ARG A 59 10.15 -11.58 -2.49
N VAL A 60 9.97 -11.97 -1.22
CA VAL A 60 9.15 -11.22 -0.26
C VAL A 60 10.04 -10.34 0.60
N ILE A 61 9.68 -9.04 0.68
CA ILE A 61 10.28 -8.07 1.59
C ILE A 61 9.15 -7.54 2.49
N ARG A 62 9.36 -7.58 3.81
CA ARG A 62 8.35 -7.13 4.77
C ARG A 62 8.48 -5.64 5.05
N PHE A 63 7.35 -5.00 5.30
CA PHE A 63 7.25 -3.64 5.82
C PHE A 63 6.16 -3.55 6.89
N SER A 64 6.23 -2.57 7.75
CA SER A 64 5.19 -2.24 8.73
C SER A 64 4.59 -0.87 8.47
N THR A 65 5.40 0.18 8.52
CA THR A 65 4.92 1.57 8.39
C THR A 65 4.90 2.06 6.95
N THR A 66 4.20 3.16 6.73
CA THR A 66 4.25 3.88 5.44
C THR A 66 5.66 4.37 5.12
N GLN A 67 6.42 4.77 6.14
CA GLN A 67 7.81 5.19 5.97
C GLN A 67 8.66 4.03 5.44
N GLU A 68 8.62 2.85 6.08
CA GLU A 68 9.36 1.66 5.64
C GLU A 68 8.98 1.25 4.21
N LEU A 69 7.67 1.26 3.88
CA LEU A 69 7.22 0.99 2.52
C LEU A 69 7.83 1.99 1.52
N GLY A 70 7.83 3.28 1.87
CA GLY A 70 8.45 4.33 1.04
C GLY A 70 9.94 4.14 0.83
N GLU A 71 10.66 3.69 1.86
CA GLU A 71 12.09 3.35 1.79
C GLU A 71 12.34 2.16 0.87
N HIS A 72 11.57 1.08 1.00
CA HIS A 72 11.67 -0.07 0.11
C HIS A 72 11.36 0.28 -1.34
N LEU A 73 10.33 1.09 -1.60
CA LEU A 73 10.01 1.56 -2.95
C LEU A 73 11.18 2.37 -3.57
N ARG A 74 11.86 3.19 -2.77
CA ARG A 74 13.01 3.99 -3.22
C ARG A 74 14.24 3.11 -3.52
N VAL A 75 14.53 2.14 -2.65
CA VAL A 75 15.66 1.23 -2.83
C VAL A 75 15.47 0.28 -4.00
N THR A 76 14.23 -0.10 -4.31
CA THR A 76 13.93 -0.97 -5.45
C THR A 76 13.89 -0.24 -6.80
N ALA A 77 13.73 1.09 -6.81
CA ALA A 77 13.65 1.89 -8.05
C ALA A 77 14.81 1.66 -9.04
N PRO A 78 16.09 1.57 -8.61
CA PRO A 78 17.22 1.34 -9.53
C PRO A 78 17.20 0.00 -10.26
N LEU A 79 16.37 -0.97 -9.84
CA LEU A 79 16.32 -2.33 -10.40
C LEU A 79 15.62 -2.45 -11.77
N LYS A 80 15.36 -1.34 -12.48
CA LYS A 80 14.68 -1.30 -13.79
C LYS A 80 13.37 -2.08 -13.80
N ILE A 81 12.50 -1.76 -12.86
CA ILE A 81 11.19 -2.43 -12.70
C ILE A 81 10.32 -2.09 -13.90
N ARG A 82 9.83 -3.13 -14.62
CA ARG A 82 8.97 -2.95 -15.80
C ARG A 82 7.50 -2.74 -15.44
N ALA A 83 7.03 -3.29 -14.33
CA ALA A 83 5.65 -3.12 -13.87
C ALA A 83 5.57 -3.00 -12.36
N ILE A 84 4.74 -2.08 -11.87
CA ILE A 84 4.47 -1.83 -10.45
C ILE A 84 2.98 -1.94 -10.19
N PHE A 85 2.58 -2.84 -9.32
CA PHE A 85 1.20 -3.02 -8.86
C PHE A 85 1.10 -2.55 -7.41
N HIS A 86 0.65 -1.31 -7.23
CA HIS A 86 0.64 -0.66 -5.91
C HIS A 86 -0.71 -0.87 -5.22
N ALA A 87 -0.92 -2.08 -4.67
CA ALA A 87 -2.17 -2.53 -4.05
C ALA A 87 -2.16 -2.52 -2.50
N ALA A 88 -1.09 -2.05 -1.87
CA ALA A 88 -1.06 -1.87 -0.43
C ALA A 88 -2.08 -0.83 0.03
N ALA A 89 -2.76 -1.10 1.15
CA ALA A 89 -3.70 -0.17 1.79
C ALA A 89 -2.93 0.77 2.72
N ILE A 90 -2.52 1.90 2.20
CA ILE A 90 -1.70 2.87 2.93
C ILE A 90 -2.59 3.74 3.81
N SER A 91 -2.22 3.92 5.08
CA SER A 91 -2.89 4.83 5.98
C SER A 91 -2.78 6.27 5.48
N ASP A 92 -3.91 6.98 5.44
CA ASP A 92 -3.93 8.40 5.07
C ASP A 92 -3.32 9.31 6.12
N PHE A 93 -3.16 8.79 7.35
CA PHE A 93 -2.65 9.53 8.49
C PHE A 93 -1.62 8.71 9.25
N TYR A 94 -0.68 9.41 9.89
CA TYR A 94 0.23 8.84 10.88
C TYR A 94 0.14 9.63 12.19
N VAL A 95 0.51 8.99 13.29
CA VAL A 95 0.54 9.61 14.63
C VAL A 95 1.76 10.51 14.74
N MET A 96 1.55 11.79 15.04
CA MET A 96 2.61 12.80 15.03
C MET A 96 3.75 12.50 16.05
N ASN A 97 3.40 12.03 17.22
CA ASN A 97 4.33 11.69 18.29
C ASN A 97 3.89 10.38 18.95
N PRO A 98 4.29 9.22 18.40
CA PRO A 98 4.02 7.94 19.05
C PRO A 98 4.61 7.90 20.45
N ARG A 99 3.87 7.43 21.44
CA ARG A 99 4.33 7.38 22.83
C ARG A 99 5.16 6.14 23.10
N LYS A 100 6.23 6.31 23.86
CA LYS A 100 6.97 5.18 24.45
C LYS A 100 6.14 4.56 25.56
N GLY A 101 6.21 3.24 25.70
CA GLY A 101 5.43 2.46 26.65
C GLY A 101 3.94 2.36 26.26
N LYS A 102 3.17 1.76 27.14
CA LYS A 102 1.70 1.60 27.00
C LYS A 102 0.99 2.79 27.60
N ILE A 103 0.12 3.45 26.84
CA ILE A 103 -0.75 4.51 27.36
C ILE A 103 -1.76 3.91 28.34
N SER A 104 -1.88 4.52 29.54
CA SER A 104 -2.88 4.12 30.53
C SER A 104 -4.29 4.39 30.01
N SER A 105 -5.22 3.46 30.29
CA SER A 105 -6.65 3.61 29.98
C SER A 105 -7.45 4.33 31.07
N ALA A 106 -6.78 4.78 32.16
CA ALA A 106 -7.47 5.45 33.29
C ALA A 106 -8.07 6.81 32.91
N LYS A 107 -7.59 7.43 31.85
CA LYS A 107 -8.11 8.71 31.31
C LYS A 107 -8.24 8.63 29.81
N GLY A 108 -9.17 9.43 29.25
CA GLY A 108 -9.28 9.61 27.82
C GLY A 108 -7.98 10.17 27.21
N ILE A 109 -7.73 9.87 25.92
CA ILE A 109 -6.57 10.37 25.18
C ILE A 109 -7.01 11.09 23.93
N THR A 110 -6.27 12.13 23.56
CA THR A 110 -6.36 12.77 22.25
C THR A 110 -5.10 12.43 21.45
N ILE A 111 -5.28 11.97 20.22
CA ILE A 111 -4.18 11.61 19.32
C ILE A 111 -4.16 12.62 18.17
N LYS A 112 -3.00 13.30 18.00
CA LYS A 112 -2.79 14.21 16.86
C LYS A 112 -2.28 13.40 15.67
N LEU A 113 -3.02 13.48 14.57
CA LEU A 113 -2.69 12.84 13.30
C LEU A 113 -2.19 13.86 12.29
N LYS A 114 -1.25 13.45 11.44
CA LYS A 114 -0.81 14.19 10.25
C LYS A 114 -1.06 13.38 8.99
N PRO A 115 -1.35 14.05 7.85
CA PRO A 115 -1.47 13.38 6.56
C PRO A 115 -0.17 12.66 6.19
N THR A 116 -0.32 11.43 5.69
CA THR A 116 0.77 10.61 5.19
C THR A 116 1.13 11.03 3.76
N PRO A 117 2.42 11.05 3.38
CA PRO A 117 2.82 11.28 2.00
C PRO A 117 2.20 10.25 1.05
N LYS A 118 1.62 10.69 -0.05
CA LYS A 118 1.04 9.79 -1.07
C LYS A 118 2.16 9.13 -1.89
N LEU A 119 2.59 7.95 -1.49
CA LEU A 119 3.70 7.22 -2.11
C LEU A 119 3.51 7.01 -3.61
N ILE A 120 2.29 6.73 -4.05
CA ILE A 120 1.96 6.52 -5.47
C ILE A 120 2.36 7.71 -6.37
N ARG A 121 2.33 8.95 -5.84
CA ARG A 121 2.75 10.15 -6.60
C ARG A 121 4.24 10.16 -6.94
N HIS A 122 5.05 9.44 -6.17
CA HIS A 122 6.50 9.39 -6.36
C HIS A 122 6.93 8.23 -7.28
N LEU A 123 6.08 7.22 -7.48
CA LEU A 123 6.44 6.04 -8.26
C LEU A 123 6.84 6.37 -9.70
N ARG A 124 6.10 7.26 -10.36
CA ARG A 124 6.42 7.67 -11.74
C ARG A 124 7.75 8.43 -11.83
N LYS A 125 8.07 9.25 -10.82
CA LYS A 125 9.33 10.01 -10.81
C LYS A 125 10.55 9.11 -10.70
N THR A 126 10.42 8.02 -9.95
CA THR A 126 11.53 7.07 -9.71
C THR A 126 11.55 5.90 -10.69
N ASN A 127 10.47 5.69 -11.46
CA ASN A 127 10.30 4.59 -12.41
C ASN A 127 9.61 5.11 -13.68
N SER A 128 10.32 5.94 -14.46
CA SER A 128 9.78 6.66 -15.65
C SER A 128 9.10 5.72 -16.65
N ASP A 129 9.69 4.56 -16.90
CA ASP A 129 9.29 3.62 -17.96
C ASP A 129 8.44 2.45 -17.45
N ALA A 130 8.20 2.37 -16.15
CA ALA A 130 7.42 1.29 -15.58
C ALA A 130 5.93 1.44 -15.90
N PHE A 131 5.26 0.30 -16.13
CA PHE A 131 3.81 0.23 -16.16
C PHE A 131 3.29 0.22 -14.74
N ILE A 132 2.60 1.29 -14.32
CA ILE A 132 2.16 1.50 -12.93
C ILE A 132 0.64 1.35 -12.82
N VAL A 133 0.21 0.43 -11.96
CA VAL A 133 -1.19 0.22 -11.61
C VAL A 133 -1.43 0.60 -10.16
N GLY A 134 -2.37 1.51 -9.92
CA GLY A 134 -2.86 1.86 -8.59
C GLY A 134 -4.21 1.23 -8.28
N TRP A 135 -4.63 1.31 -7.02
CA TRP A 135 -5.96 0.94 -6.57
C TRP A 135 -6.63 2.11 -5.88
N LYS A 136 -7.93 2.23 -6.09
CA LYS A 136 -8.78 3.20 -5.43
C LYS A 136 -9.97 2.46 -4.82
N TYR A 137 -10.01 2.42 -3.48
CA TYR A 137 -11.13 1.85 -2.74
C TYR A 137 -12.05 2.97 -2.28
N GLU A 138 -13.32 2.91 -2.68
CA GLU A 138 -14.34 3.88 -2.29
C GLU A 138 -15.48 3.18 -1.57
N VAL A 139 -15.89 3.77 -0.46
CA VAL A 139 -16.94 3.24 0.42
C VAL A 139 -18.28 3.88 0.14
N SER A 140 -18.27 5.12 -0.33
CA SER A 140 -19.46 5.94 -0.60
C SER A 140 -19.55 6.31 -2.08
N GLY A 141 -20.75 6.68 -2.50
CA GLY A 141 -21.04 7.01 -3.89
C GLY A 141 -21.45 5.78 -4.72
N ASP A 142 -21.65 6.03 -5.99
CA ASP A 142 -21.99 5.03 -6.99
C ASP A 142 -20.76 4.60 -7.80
N ARG A 143 -20.97 3.69 -8.74
CA ARG A 143 -19.92 3.19 -9.62
C ARG A 143 -19.28 4.30 -10.47
N GLU A 144 -20.06 5.28 -10.91
CA GLU A 144 -19.58 6.35 -11.78
C GLU A 144 -18.61 7.27 -11.00
N SER A 145 -19.01 7.71 -9.81
CA SER A 145 -18.15 8.52 -8.93
C SER A 145 -16.84 7.82 -8.56
N ALA A 146 -16.88 6.52 -8.30
CA ALA A 146 -15.67 5.77 -8.01
C ALA A 146 -14.74 5.64 -9.24
N VAL A 147 -15.29 5.49 -10.44
CA VAL A 147 -14.53 5.51 -11.70
C VAL A 147 -13.89 6.88 -11.93
N ASP A 148 -14.60 7.97 -11.65
CA ASP A 148 -14.06 9.32 -11.81
C ASP A 148 -12.93 9.61 -10.83
N LEU A 149 -13.04 9.16 -9.58
CA LEU A 149 -11.95 9.24 -8.60
C LEU A 149 -10.72 8.42 -9.03
N ALA A 150 -10.95 7.25 -9.64
CA ALA A 150 -9.86 6.46 -10.22
C ALA A 150 -9.18 7.16 -11.41
N ARG A 151 -9.95 7.79 -12.31
CA ARG A 151 -9.43 8.62 -13.40
C ARG A 151 -8.61 9.81 -12.88
N GLN A 152 -9.11 10.49 -11.84
CA GLN A 152 -8.37 11.57 -11.18
C GLN A 152 -7.04 11.06 -10.63
N GLN A 153 -7.00 9.89 -9.99
CA GLN A 153 -5.76 9.31 -9.49
C GLN A 153 -4.77 9.03 -10.63
N VAL A 154 -5.23 8.46 -11.75
CA VAL A 154 -4.38 8.22 -12.95
C VAL A 154 -3.74 9.54 -13.39
N ASN A 155 -4.53 10.58 -13.54
CA ASN A 155 -4.07 11.88 -14.04
C ASN A 155 -3.09 12.56 -13.06
N GLN A 156 -3.39 12.55 -11.76
CA GLN A 156 -2.58 13.21 -10.74
C GLN A 156 -1.29 12.47 -10.42
N CYS A 157 -1.32 11.13 -10.43
CA CYS A 157 -0.18 10.29 -10.07
C CYS A 157 0.61 9.81 -11.28
N LYS A 158 0.12 10.10 -12.51
CA LYS A 158 0.73 9.66 -13.77
C LYS A 158 0.91 8.14 -13.85
N THR A 159 -0.06 7.39 -13.28
CA THR A 159 -0.11 5.93 -13.40
C THR A 159 -0.72 5.54 -14.75
N ASN A 160 -0.48 4.31 -15.19
CA ASN A 160 -1.06 3.79 -16.45
C ASN A 160 -2.51 3.36 -16.24
N LEU A 161 -2.80 2.77 -15.09
CA LEU A 161 -4.13 2.30 -14.72
C LEU A 161 -4.44 2.58 -13.25
N CYS A 162 -5.71 2.60 -12.93
CA CYS A 162 -6.23 2.54 -11.57
C CYS A 162 -7.41 1.58 -11.52
N VAL A 163 -7.36 0.60 -10.63
CA VAL A 163 -8.47 -0.31 -10.35
C VAL A 163 -9.36 0.35 -9.31
N ALA A 164 -10.57 0.74 -9.71
CA ALA A 164 -11.60 1.19 -8.79
C ALA A 164 -12.28 -0.03 -8.17
N ASN A 165 -12.44 -0.05 -6.86
CA ASN A 165 -13.12 -1.10 -6.12
C ASN A 165 -13.82 -0.53 -4.88
N GLY A 166 -14.75 -1.29 -4.32
CA GLY A 166 -15.55 -0.91 -3.17
C GLY A 166 -16.89 -1.63 -3.12
N PRO A 167 -17.77 -1.32 -2.16
CA PRO A 167 -19.08 -1.97 -2.02
C PRO A 167 -20.03 -1.74 -3.20
N ALA A 168 -19.78 -0.75 -4.06
CA ALA A 168 -20.59 -0.42 -5.23
C ALA A 168 -20.28 -1.29 -6.48
N TYR A 169 -19.38 -2.29 -6.36
CA TYR A 169 -18.94 -3.17 -7.46
C TYR A 169 -19.24 -4.63 -7.19
#